data_5c4810db292a047b8b9c9761ab970a28
#
_entry.id   5c4810db292a047b8b9c9761ab970a28
#
_cell.length_a   1.000
_cell.length_b   1.000
_cell.length_c   1.000
_cell.angle_alpha   90.00
_cell.angle_beta   90.00
_cell.angle_gamma   90.00
#
_symmetry.space_group_name_H-M   'P 1'
#
loop_
_entity.id
_entity.type
_entity.pdbx_description
1 polymer ?
#
loop_
_entity_poly.entity_id
_entity_poly.type
_entity_poly.pdbx_seq_one_letter_code
_entity_poly.pdbx_strand_id
1 'polypeptide(L)'
;MKHYRNINVHQAAMQRIEHAFKEFDNIMLAFSGGKDSGILLNLTYDYAKRSNQLDKLGVYFLDYEAQYQLTIDYVQAEFERLADIKRYWLCLPNSVPSATSMTTGYWIPWDKKKRDIWVREMPEYDYVINEDNVPFDYTIGQSDYEVQENFTKWFSKKHG
;
A
#
# COMPACT_ATOMS: atom_id res chain seq x y z
N MET A 1 6.91 31.68 1.73
CA MET A 1 8.02 31.99 2.66
C MET A 1 8.47 30.71 3.33
N LYS A 2 9.78 30.40 3.33
CA LYS A 2 10.30 29.21 4.05
C LYS A 2 10.45 29.54 5.54
N HIS A 3 9.82 28.75 6.40
CA HIS A 3 9.99 28.87 7.85
C HIS A 3 10.96 27.79 8.33
N TYR A 4 12.09 28.20 8.87
CA TYR A 4 13.04 27.29 9.48
C TYR A 4 12.60 27.03 10.93
N ARG A 5 12.44 25.75 11.28
CA ARG A 5 12.08 25.32 12.64
C ARG A 5 13.34 24.81 13.32
N ASN A 6 13.43 24.98 14.64
CA ASN A 6 14.54 24.47 15.44
C ASN A 6 14.36 22.98 15.82
N ILE A 7 13.96 22.16 14.82
CA ILE A 7 13.81 20.73 14.93
C ILE A 7 14.36 20.05 13.67
N ASN A 8 14.91 18.87 13.81
CA ASN A 8 15.37 18.08 12.66
C ASN A 8 14.22 17.34 11.96
N VAL A 9 14.50 16.77 10.78
CA VAL A 9 13.49 16.08 9.97
C VAL A 9 12.86 14.88 10.69
N HIS A 10 13.65 14.10 11.44
CA HIS A 10 13.15 12.97 12.22
C HIS A 10 12.17 13.43 13.30
N GLN A 11 12.53 14.46 14.08
CA GLN A 11 11.64 15.03 15.10
C GLN A 11 10.34 15.55 14.48
N ALA A 12 10.42 16.22 13.32
CA ALA A 12 9.23 16.68 12.61
C ALA A 12 8.34 15.52 12.10
N ALA A 13 8.94 14.44 11.63
CA ALA A 13 8.20 13.24 11.21
C ALA A 13 7.50 12.58 12.41
N MET A 14 8.21 12.40 13.51
CA MET A 14 7.64 11.79 14.73
C MET A 14 6.48 12.61 15.31
N GLN A 15 6.58 13.95 15.31
CA GLN A 15 5.45 14.80 15.74
C GLN A 15 4.19 14.63 14.85
N ARG A 16 4.37 14.44 13.55
CA ARG A 16 3.25 14.18 12.63
C ARG A 16 2.64 12.80 12.82
N ILE A 17 3.48 11.78 13.00
CA ILE A 17 3.03 10.42 13.31
C ILE A 17 2.23 10.42 14.62
N GLU A 18 2.78 10.98 15.68
CA GLU A 18 2.11 11.11 16.98
C GLU A 18 0.77 11.85 16.84
N HIS A 19 0.73 12.96 16.10
CA HIS A 19 -0.51 13.69 15.84
C HIS A 19 -1.54 12.83 15.11
N ALA A 20 -1.14 12.08 14.07
CA ALA A 20 -2.04 11.17 13.35
C ALA A 20 -2.66 10.12 14.29
N PHE A 21 -1.87 9.49 15.16
CA PHE A 21 -2.38 8.50 16.11
C PHE A 21 -3.27 9.08 17.22
N LYS A 22 -3.17 10.38 17.49
CA LYS A 22 -4.07 11.08 18.41
C LYS A 22 -5.41 11.46 17.78
N GLU A 23 -5.38 11.85 16.50
CA GLU A 23 -6.57 12.38 15.80
C GLU A 23 -7.42 11.30 15.13
N PHE A 24 -6.81 10.15 14.76
CA PHE A 24 -7.49 9.11 14.00
C PHE A 24 -7.51 7.77 14.73
N ASP A 25 -8.64 7.07 14.62
CA ASP A 25 -8.81 5.74 15.20
C ASP A 25 -8.15 4.65 14.35
N ASN A 26 -8.04 4.88 13.05
CA ASN A 26 -7.37 3.96 12.13
C ASN A 26 -6.40 4.71 11.20
N ILE A 27 -5.24 4.12 10.97
CA ILE A 27 -4.17 4.66 10.14
C ILE A 27 -3.80 3.63 9.09
N MET A 28 -3.86 4.03 7.83
CA MET A 28 -3.46 3.20 6.71
C MET A 28 -2.24 3.80 6.02
N LEU A 29 -1.20 2.99 5.83
CA LEU A 29 0.00 3.36 5.09
C LEU A 29 -0.01 2.74 3.69
N ALA A 30 0.23 3.58 2.67
CA ALA A 30 0.59 3.12 1.35
C ALA A 30 2.08 2.76 1.32
N PHE A 31 2.39 1.50 1.06
CA PHE A 31 3.76 1.01 0.98
C PHE A 31 4.11 0.60 -0.45
N SER A 32 5.03 1.28 -1.07
CA SER A 32 5.41 1.04 -2.48
C SER A 32 6.62 0.09 -2.64
N GLY A 33 7.20 -0.40 -1.53
CA GLY A 33 8.48 -1.11 -1.54
C GLY A 33 9.69 -0.20 -1.78
N GLY A 34 9.49 1.11 -1.95
CA GLY A 34 10.56 2.08 -2.09
C GLY A 34 11.14 2.55 -0.76
N LYS A 35 12.34 3.14 -0.82
CA LYS A 35 13.09 3.60 0.35
C LYS A 35 12.28 4.53 1.26
N ASP A 36 11.61 5.53 0.68
CA ASP A 36 10.94 6.57 1.47
C ASP A 36 9.68 6.03 2.15
N SER A 37 8.90 5.21 1.45
CA SER A 37 7.74 4.51 2.05
C SER A 37 8.19 3.49 3.11
N GLY A 38 9.34 2.84 2.93
CA GLY A 38 9.93 1.94 3.93
C GLY A 38 10.36 2.68 5.20
N ILE A 39 10.96 3.86 5.07
CA ILE A 39 11.30 4.70 6.24
C ILE A 39 10.02 5.10 6.98
N LEU A 40 9.00 5.58 6.27
CA LEU A 40 7.73 5.97 6.88
C LEU A 40 7.07 4.78 7.59
N LEU A 41 7.03 3.62 6.95
CA LEU A 41 6.47 2.39 7.51
C LEU A 41 7.16 2.01 8.82
N ASN A 42 8.50 1.99 8.83
CA ASN A 42 9.26 1.63 10.03
C ASN A 42 9.06 2.64 11.18
N LEU A 43 9.12 3.95 10.90
CA LEU A 43 8.90 4.97 11.93
C LEU A 43 7.49 4.89 12.53
N THR A 44 6.48 4.65 11.68
CA THR A 44 5.09 4.56 12.12
C THR A 44 4.83 3.27 12.90
N TYR A 45 5.38 2.14 12.45
CA TYR A 45 5.28 0.87 13.16
C TYR A 45 5.96 0.92 14.53
N ASP A 46 7.17 1.48 14.60
CA ASP A 46 7.89 1.66 15.87
C ASP A 46 7.13 2.55 16.85
N TYR A 47 6.50 3.61 16.35
CA TYR A 47 5.64 4.46 17.18
C TYR A 47 4.42 3.68 17.68
N ALA A 48 3.67 3.03 16.79
CA ALA A 48 2.49 2.25 17.14
C ALA A 48 2.80 1.17 18.17
N LYS A 49 3.92 0.47 18.01
CA LYS A 49 4.38 -0.57 18.94
C LYS A 49 4.71 -0.01 20.33
N ARG A 50 5.46 1.08 20.38
CA ARG A 50 5.85 1.72 21.66
C ARG A 50 4.66 2.36 22.40
N SER A 51 3.66 2.84 21.67
CA SER A 51 2.45 3.44 22.22
C SER A 51 1.31 2.44 22.45
N ASN A 52 1.54 1.14 22.18
CA ASN A 52 0.55 0.06 22.28
C ASN A 52 -0.71 0.32 21.44
N GLN A 53 -0.51 0.76 20.18
CA GLN A 53 -1.57 1.13 19.21
C GLN A 53 -1.41 0.41 17.87
N LEU A 54 -0.84 -0.79 17.86
CA LEU A 54 -0.68 -1.59 16.62
C LEU A 54 -2.01 -1.96 15.98
N ASP A 55 -3.05 -2.10 16.77
CA ASP A 55 -4.43 -2.36 16.34
C ASP A 55 -5.02 -1.25 15.46
N LYS A 56 -4.53 0.00 15.61
CA LYS A 56 -4.90 1.12 14.73
C LYS A 56 -4.22 1.08 13.36
N LEU A 57 -3.09 0.37 13.23
CA LEU A 57 -2.24 0.47 12.05
C LEU A 57 -2.60 -0.57 11.00
N GLY A 58 -2.61 -0.14 9.75
CA GLY A 58 -2.67 -0.99 8.56
C GLY A 58 -1.67 -0.56 7.51
N VAL A 59 -1.29 -1.48 6.65
CA VAL A 59 -0.43 -1.26 5.49
C VAL A 59 -1.05 -1.89 4.25
N TYR A 60 -0.98 -1.20 3.12
CA TYR A 60 -1.32 -1.80 1.84
C TYR A 60 -0.22 -1.60 0.81
N PHE A 61 -0.12 -2.56 -0.08
CA PHE A 61 0.73 -2.54 -1.25
C PHE A 61 -0.13 -2.72 -2.50
N LEU A 62 -0.01 -1.81 -3.47
CA LEU A 62 -0.67 -1.93 -4.76
C LEU A 62 0.31 -2.56 -5.74
N ASP A 63 0.00 -3.78 -6.14
CA ASP A 63 0.87 -4.63 -6.92
C ASP A 63 0.54 -4.52 -8.41
N TYR A 64 1.48 -3.97 -9.17
CA TYR A 64 1.36 -3.79 -10.61
C TYR A 64 1.92 -4.95 -11.43
N GLU A 65 2.08 -6.15 -10.83
CA GLU A 65 2.60 -7.35 -11.50
C GLU A 65 4.06 -7.20 -12.00
N ALA A 66 4.30 -6.33 -12.98
CA ALA A 66 5.61 -6.11 -13.61
C ALA A 66 6.51 -5.16 -12.81
N GLN A 67 6.70 -5.44 -11.52
CA GLN A 67 7.65 -4.73 -10.67
C GLN A 67 8.94 -5.53 -10.53
N TYR A 68 10.05 -4.83 -10.16
CA TYR A 68 11.34 -5.50 -9.94
C TYR A 68 11.25 -6.57 -8.87
N GLN A 69 11.82 -7.73 -9.12
CA GLN A 69 11.80 -8.87 -8.18
C GLN A 69 12.30 -8.48 -6.79
N LEU A 70 13.40 -7.72 -6.69
CA LEU A 70 13.93 -7.25 -5.40
C LEU A 70 12.93 -6.36 -4.63
N THR A 71 12.08 -5.61 -5.34
CA THR A 71 11.01 -4.83 -4.69
C THR A 71 9.95 -5.76 -4.11
N ILE A 72 9.55 -6.79 -4.86
CA ILE A 72 8.56 -7.78 -4.41
C ILE A 72 9.10 -8.58 -3.22
N ASP A 73 10.36 -9.04 -3.27
CA ASP A 73 11.01 -9.75 -2.18
C ASP A 73 11.06 -8.90 -0.90
N TYR A 74 11.37 -7.61 -1.04
CA TYR A 74 11.38 -6.67 0.08
C TYR A 74 9.98 -6.45 0.66
N VAL A 75 8.97 -6.24 -0.20
CA VAL A 75 7.57 -6.09 0.24
C VAL A 75 7.12 -7.34 0.98
N GLN A 76 7.42 -8.53 0.45
CA GLN A 76 7.08 -9.79 1.10
C GLN A 76 7.71 -9.90 2.48
N ALA A 77 9.01 -9.66 2.59
CA ALA A 77 9.73 -9.72 3.87
C ALA A 77 9.15 -8.73 4.90
N GLU A 78 8.81 -7.51 4.47
CA GLU A 78 8.17 -6.53 5.34
C GLU A 78 6.76 -6.97 5.77
N PHE A 79 5.95 -7.51 4.86
CA PHE A 79 4.62 -8.01 5.18
C PHE A 79 4.66 -9.19 6.16
N GLU A 80 5.64 -10.09 6.03
CA GLU A 80 5.85 -11.19 6.99
C GLU A 80 6.26 -10.65 8.37
N ARG A 81 7.17 -9.67 8.42
CA ARG A 81 7.61 -9.02 9.65
C ARG A 81 6.47 -8.29 10.39
N LEU A 82 5.52 -7.74 9.64
CA LEU A 82 4.39 -6.95 10.14
C LEU A 82 3.11 -7.78 10.37
N ALA A 83 3.27 -9.03 10.79
CA ALA A 83 2.14 -9.95 11.01
C ALA A 83 1.16 -9.50 12.12
N ASP A 84 1.56 -8.55 12.95
CA ASP A 84 0.81 -8.00 14.09
C ASP A 84 -0.01 -6.75 13.75
N ILE A 85 -0.04 -6.32 12.48
CA ILE A 85 -0.89 -5.23 11.99
C ILE A 85 -1.78 -5.68 10.81
N LYS A 86 -2.74 -4.83 10.42
CA LYS A 86 -3.60 -5.08 9.26
C LYS A 86 -2.77 -4.98 7.97
N ARG A 87 -2.79 -6.02 7.12
CA ARG A 87 -2.02 -6.10 5.87
C ARG A 87 -2.95 -6.32 4.69
N TYR A 88 -2.69 -5.64 3.57
CA TYR A 88 -3.47 -5.76 2.34
C TYR A 88 -2.56 -5.68 1.12
N TRP A 89 -2.50 -6.75 0.35
CA TRP A 89 -1.74 -6.85 -0.89
C TRP A 89 -2.72 -6.86 -2.06
N LEU A 90 -2.78 -5.76 -2.81
CA LEU A 90 -3.80 -5.56 -3.84
C LEU A 90 -3.27 -5.99 -5.21
N CYS A 91 -3.74 -7.12 -5.73
CA CYS A 91 -3.46 -7.67 -7.06
C CYS A 91 -4.69 -7.50 -7.94
N LEU A 92 -4.98 -6.28 -8.36
CA LEU A 92 -6.19 -5.94 -9.08
C LEU A 92 -5.90 -5.54 -10.53
N PRO A 93 -6.71 -5.99 -11.52
CA PRO A 93 -6.60 -5.58 -12.91
C PRO A 93 -7.09 -4.14 -13.14
N ASN A 94 -6.30 -3.17 -12.67
CA ASN A 94 -6.53 -1.74 -12.81
C ASN A 94 -5.76 -1.14 -14.01
N SER A 95 -6.20 0.00 -14.50
CA SER A 95 -5.53 0.72 -15.60
C SER A 95 -4.31 1.48 -15.08
N VAL A 96 -3.12 1.01 -15.44
CA VAL A 96 -1.84 1.60 -15.03
C VAL A 96 -1.21 2.34 -16.19
N PRO A 97 -0.80 3.61 -16.03
CA PRO A 97 -0.09 4.32 -17.09
C PRO A 97 1.27 3.68 -17.37
N SER A 98 1.60 3.56 -18.65
CA SER A 98 2.86 3.01 -19.13
C SER A 98 3.67 4.07 -19.88
N ALA A 99 4.89 4.33 -19.42
CA ALA A 99 5.86 5.19 -20.10
C ALA A 99 6.78 4.41 -21.05
N THR A 100 6.62 3.08 -21.18
CA THR A 100 7.49 2.22 -21.96
C THR A 100 7.03 2.02 -23.41
N SER A 101 5.80 2.44 -23.75
CA SER A 101 5.22 2.30 -25.09
C SER A 101 4.83 3.66 -25.67
N MET A 102 5.20 3.88 -26.92
CA MET A 102 4.79 5.08 -27.69
C MET A 102 3.35 4.98 -28.22
N THR A 103 2.77 3.79 -28.23
CA THR A 103 1.45 3.51 -28.85
C THR A 103 0.40 3.08 -27.84
N THR A 104 0.82 2.52 -26.71
CA THR A 104 -0.08 2.01 -25.66
C THR A 104 0.22 2.75 -24.36
N GLY A 105 -0.59 3.75 -24.02
CA GLY A 105 -0.39 4.61 -22.85
C GLY A 105 -0.75 3.93 -21.51
N TYR A 106 -1.44 2.80 -21.55
CA TYR A 106 -1.92 2.08 -20.36
C TYR A 106 -1.75 0.58 -20.55
N TRP A 107 -1.61 -0.13 -19.45
CA TRP A 107 -1.66 -1.60 -19.38
C TRP A 107 -2.47 -2.03 -18.16
N ILE A 108 -2.90 -3.30 -18.14
CA ILE A 108 -3.71 -3.86 -17.06
C ILE A 108 -2.91 -5.02 -16.45
N PRO A 109 -2.35 -4.88 -15.25
CA PRO A 109 -1.73 -5.96 -14.50
C PRO A 109 -2.79 -6.99 -14.09
N TRP A 110 -2.39 -8.20 -13.80
CA TRP A 110 -3.23 -9.27 -13.27
C TRP A 110 -4.48 -9.58 -14.11
N ASP A 111 -4.49 -9.19 -15.41
CA ASP A 111 -5.56 -9.53 -16.34
C ASP A 111 -5.57 -11.04 -16.56
N LYS A 112 -6.57 -11.73 -16.02
CA LYS A 112 -6.71 -13.20 -16.14
C LYS A 112 -6.75 -13.71 -17.56
N LYS A 113 -7.19 -12.88 -18.52
CA LYS A 113 -7.18 -13.22 -19.94
C LYS A 113 -5.78 -13.30 -20.54
N LYS A 114 -4.79 -12.78 -19.83
CA LYS A 114 -3.38 -12.72 -20.21
C LYS A 114 -2.48 -13.46 -19.22
N ARG A 115 -3.03 -14.39 -18.46
CA ARG A 115 -2.29 -15.10 -17.40
C ARG A 115 -1.03 -15.83 -17.94
N ASP A 116 -1.07 -16.28 -19.17
CA ASP A 116 0.04 -16.95 -19.85
C ASP A 116 1.27 -16.07 -20.09
N ILE A 117 1.11 -14.74 -20.00
CA ILE A 117 2.19 -13.77 -20.17
C ILE A 117 2.47 -12.95 -18.90
N TRP A 118 1.88 -13.30 -17.76
CA TRP A 118 2.23 -12.67 -16.48
C TRP A 118 3.72 -12.83 -16.19
N VAL A 119 4.36 -11.77 -15.69
CA VAL A 119 5.80 -11.81 -15.39
C VAL A 119 6.15 -12.65 -14.18
N ARG A 120 5.15 -12.97 -13.34
CA ARG A 120 5.27 -13.85 -12.18
C ARG A 120 3.90 -14.37 -11.75
N GLU A 121 3.86 -15.39 -10.91
CA GLU A 121 2.61 -15.85 -10.30
C GLU A 121 2.10 -14.85 -9.26
N MET A 122 0.77 -14.79 -9.11
CA MET A 122 0.12 -14.00 -8.07
C MET A 122 0.44 -14.60 -6.69
N PRO A 123 0.80 -13.79 -5.69
CA PRO A 123 1.06 -14.30 -4.36
C PRO A 123 -0.22 -14.90 -3.72
N GLU A 124 -0.05 -16.00 -2.97
CA GLU A 124 -1.14 -16.74 -2.33
C GLU A 124 -1.07 -16.58 -0.80
N TYR A 125 -1.51 -15.41 -0.29
CA TYR A 125 -1.61 -15.12 1.14
C TYR A 125 -3.04 -14.73 1.51
N ASP A 126 -3.41 -14.90 2.76
CA ASP A 126 -4.74 -14.54 3.30
C ASP A 126 -5.06 -13.04 3.24
N TYR A 127 -4.04 -12.20 3.15
CA TYR A 127 -4.15 -10.75 3.01
C TYR A 127 -4.08 -10.26 1.56
N VAL A 128 -4.06 -11.16 0.57
CA VAL A 128 -4.12 -10.80 -0.86
C VAL A 128 -5.56 -10.52 -1.28
N ILE A 129 -5.77 -9.35 -1.85
CA ILE A 129 -7.03 -8.95 -2.47
C ILE A 129 -6.85 -8.95 -3.98
N ASN A 130 -7.67 -9.71 -4.67
CA ASN A 130 -7.68 -9.84 -6.12
C ASN A 130 -9.11 -9.71 -6.67
N GLU A 131 -9.28 -9.88 -7.96
CA GLU A 131 -10.58 -9.78 -8.65
C GLU A 131 -11.67 -10.70 -8.06
N ASP A 132 -11.31 -11.87 -7.53
CA ASP A 132 -12.28 -12.86 -7.02
C ASP A 132 -12.77 -12.57 -5.60
N ASN A 133 -11.98 -11.83 -4.82
CA ASN A 133 -12.26 -11.61 -3.40
C ASN A 133 -12.30 -10.14 -2.96
N VAL A 134 -12.26 -9.20 -3.92
CA VAL A 134 -12.27 -7.76 -3.63
C VAL A 134 -13.50 -7.37 -2.81
N PRO A 135 -13.33 -6.77 -1.60
CA PRO A 135 -14.43 -6.51 -0.68
C PRO A 135 -15.04 -5.11 -0.80
N PHE A 136 -14.62 -4.31 -1.77
CA PHE A 136 -15.08 -2.94 -2.00
C PHE A 136 -15.59 -2.76 -3.43
N ASP A 137 -16.20 -1.61 -3.71
CA ASP A 137 -16.67 -1.26 -5.05
C ASP A 137 -15.50 -1.19 -6.03
N TYR A 138 -15.52 -2.10 -7.02
CA TYR A 138 -14.44 -2.32 -7.94
C TYR A 138 -14.95 -2.70 -9.32
N THR A 139 -14.34 -2.12 -10.35
CA THR A 139 -14.56 -2.49 -11.75
C THR A 139 -13.22 -2.64 -12.46
N ILE A 140 -13.06 -3.72 -13.23
CA ILE A 140 -11.84 -3.98 -14.01
C ILE A 140 -11.51 -2.76 -14.88
N GLY A 141 -10.25 -2.35 -14.87
CA GLY A 141 -9.77 -1.21 -15.65
C GLY A 141 -9.99 0.15 -15.02
N GLN A 142 -10.50 0.23 -13.78
CA GLN A 142 -10.43 1.47 -13.00
C GLN A 142 -8.98 1.96 -12.88
N SER A 143 -8.80 3.27 -12.73
CA SER A 143 -7.50 3.82 -12.42
C SER A 143 -7.03 3.39 -11.02
N ASP A 144 -5.72 3.41 -10.79
CA ASP A 144 -5.14 3.14 -9.48
C ASP A 144 -5.61 4.14 -8.41
N TYR A 145 -5.91 5.39 -8.78
CA TYR A 145 -6.50 6.38 -7.88
C TYR A 145 -7.90 5.99 -7.41
N GLU A 146 -8.78 5.55 -8.31
CA GLU A 146 -10.13 5.08 -7.97
C GLU A 146 -10.08 3.84 -7.08
N VAL A 147 -9.18 2.89 -7.39
CA VAL A 147 -8.96 1.69 -6.56
C VAL A 147 -8.54 2.09 -5.15
N GLN A 148 -7.56 2.99 -5.02
CA GLN A 148 -7.09 3.46 -3.71
C GLN A 148 -8.18 4.21 -2.94
N GLU A 149 -8.98 5.04 -3.61
CA GLU A 149 -10.09 5.77 -2.98
C GLU A 149 -11.16 4.80 -2.46
N ASN A 150 -11.58 3.83 -3.28
CA ASN A 150 -12.59 2.84 -2.90
C ASN A 150 -12.08 1.90 -1.79
N PHE A 151 -10.82 1.49 -1.87
CA PHE A 151 -10.16 0.74 -0.81
C PHE A 151 -10.12 1.52 0.52
N THR A 152 -9.76 2.80 0.48
CA THR A 152 -9.69 3.65 1.67
C THR A 152 -11.08 3.85 2.31
N LYS A 153 -12.11 4.07 1.51
CA LYS A 153 -13.49 4.16 1.98
C LYS A 153 -13.96 2.87 2.64
N TRP A 154 -13.65 1.73 2.02
CA TRP A 154 -13.97 0.42 2.59
C TRP A 154 -13.22 0.17 3.90
N PHE A 155 -11.91 0.46 3.93
CA PHE A 155 -11.10 0.30 5.13
C PHE A 155 -11.65 1.11 6.31
N SER A 156 -11.96 2.40 6.07
CA SER A 156 -12.57 3.27 7.07
C SER A 156 -13.91 2.73 7.57
N LYS A 157 -14.77 2.25 6.67
CA LYS A 157 -16.06 1.65 7.06
C LYS A 157 -15.91 0.35 7.85
N LYS A 158 -14.90 -0.45 7.53
CA LYS A 158 -14.68 -1.76 8.18
C LYS A 158 -14.07 -1.62 9.57
N HIS A 159 -13.23 -0.61 9.79
CA HIS A 159 -12.44 -0.48 11.01
C HIS A 159 -12.86 0.70 11.90
N GLY A 160 -13.76 1.55 11.44
CA GLY A 160 -14.33 2.67 12.19
C GLY A 160 -13.76 4.00 11.84
#